data_90c043d3b4edd8ee2ba4267af154eca2
#
_entry.id   90c043d3b4edd8ee2ba4267af154eca2
#
_cell.length_a   1.000
_cell.length_b   1.000
_cell.length_c   1.000
_cell.angle_alpha   90.00
_cell.angle_beta   90.00
_cell.angle_gamma   90.00
#
_symmetry.space_group_name_H-M   'P 1'
#
loop_
_entity.id
_entity.type
_entity.pdbx_description
1 polymer ?
#
loop_
_entity_poly.entity_id
_entity_poly.type
_entity_poly.pdbx_seq_one_letter_code
_entity_poly.pdbx_strand_id
1 'polypeptide(L)'
;TLAMANIRWDDPYAGEVLCSLLRIVYSQAILFWGGISVHASAVAWRGKAYLFMGKSGTGKSTHAVQWLKCFPKSELLNDDNPTIRMESGRSIAYGTPWSGKTPCYKNRCFPVGGIVRLRQADANRFVLQKDVDAFITLLPGCSAIRLHSYLCNGLYDTLAETVSAVPVGELDCLPDEGAALLCEESLTKEYEYLYNPVSYTHLTLPTI
;
A
#
# COMPACT_ATOMS: atom_id res chain seq x y z
N THR A 1 20.61 -16.19 7.78
CA THR A 1 20.96 -14.94 7.05
C THR A 1 21.49 -13.94 8.06
N LEU A 2 22.63 -13.31 7.79
CA LEU A 2 23.28 -12.32 8.64
C LEU A 2 23.38 -10.99 7.88
N ALA A 3 23.02 -9.90 8.55
CA ALA A 3 23.30 -8.54 8.10
C ALA A 3 24.34 -7.90 9.03
N MET A 4 25.35 -7.27 8.48
CA MET A 4 26.39 -6.57 9.23
C MET A 4 26.51 -5.14 8.72
N ALA A 5 26.67 -4.19 9.63
CA ALA A 5 26.89 -2.80 9.31
C ALA A 5 27.86 -2.17 10.32
N ASN A 6 28.70 -1.25 9.85
CA ASN A 6 29.56 -0.42 10.69
C ASN A 6 28.97 0.98 10.77
N ILE A 7 28.75 1.46 11.99
CA ILE A 7 28.21 2.79 12.26
C ILE A 7 29.23 3.58 13.07
N ARG A 8 29.50 4.79 12.64
CA ARG A 8 30.31 5.74 13.40
C ARG A 8 29.41 6.40 14.44
N TRP A 9 29.54 6.01 15.71
CA TRP A 9 28.70 6.50 16.79
C TRP A 9 29.00 7.95 17.22
N ASP A 10 30.14 8.48 16.81
CA ASP A 10 30.52 9.89 16.98
C ASP A 10 29.93 10.82 15.88
N ASP A 11 29.29 10.24 14.87
CA ASP A 11 28.60 11.00 13.83
C ASP A 11 27.23 11.53 14.38
N PRO A 12 26.94 12.83 14.21
CA PRO A 12 25.67 13.41 14.67
C PRO A 12 24.42 12.74 14.07
N TYR A 13 24.55 12.07 12.93
CA TYR A 13 23.45 11.35 12.24
C TYR A 13 23.46 9.85 12.50
N ALA A 14 24.23 9.33 13.42
CA ALA A 14 24.36 7.89 13.68
C ALA A 14 23.01 7.21 13.96
N GLY A 15 22.11 7.87 14.69
CA GLY A 15 20.76 7.38 14.96
C GLY A 15 19.88 7.26 13.71
N GLU A 16 19.93 8.24 12.81
CA GLU A 16 19.19 8.23 11.55
C GLU A 16 19.73 7.16 10.59
N VAL A 17 21.05 7.00 10.54
CA VAL A 17 21.72 5.94 9.77
C VAL A 17 21.30 4.58 10.27
N LEU A 18 21.33 4.36 11.60
CA LEU A 18 20.86 3.10 12.21
C LEU A 18 19.40 2.81 11.86
N CYS A 19 18.53 3.79 12.01
CA CYS A 19 17.10 3.65 11.68
C CYS A 19 16.90 3.26 10.20
N SER A 20 17.64 3.90 9.30
CA SER A 20 17.61 3.60 7.86
C SER A 20 18.13 2.20 7.54
N LEU A 21 19.23 1.77 8.17
CA LEU A 21 19.79 0.44 8.02
C LEU A 21 18.81 -0.64 8.52
N LEU A 22 18.20 -0.43 9.68
CA LEU A 22 17.19 -1.34 10.23
C LEU A 22 15.98 -1.47 9.29
N ARG A 23 15.53 -0.36 8.68
CA ARG A 23 14.45 -0.38 7.68
C ARG A 23 14.84 -1.21 6.45
N ILE A 24 16.05 -1.02 5.93
CA ILE A 24 16.55 -1.79 4.77
C ILE A 24 16.61 -3.27 5.12
N VAL A 25 17.19 -3.65 6.26
CA VAL A 25 17.29 -5.05 6.69
C VAL A 25 15.91 -5.66 6.89
N TYR A 26 15.01 -4.95 7.56
CA TYR A 26 13.63 -5.39 7.78
C TYR A 26 12.91 -5.67 6.45
N SER A 27 12.99 -4.74 5.49
CA SER A 27 12.32 -4.90 4.20
C SER A 27 12.82 -6.11 3.38
N GLN A 28 14.07 -6.55 3.60
CA GLN A 28 14.57 -7.78 3.01
C GLN A 28 14.16 -9.02 3.84
N ALA A 29 14.22 -8.91 5.15
CA ALA A 29 13.89 -10.02 6.04
C ALA A 29 12.43 -10.46 5.91
N ILE A 30 11.50 -9.52 5.82
CA ILE A 30 10.06 -9.81 5.78
C ILE A 30 9.65 -10.62 4.53
N LEU A 31 10.43 -10.55 3.44
CA LEU A 31 10.20 -11.33 2.22
C LEU A 31 10.20 -12.85 2.48
N PHE A 32 10.97 -13.32 3.45
CA PHE A 32 11.02 -14.74 3.83
C PHE A 32 9.73 -15.24 4.53
N TRP A 33 8.87 -14.33 4.94
CA TRP A 33 7.60 -14.63 5.63
C TRP A 33 6.38 -14.15 4.85
N GLY A 34 6.49 -14.05 3.53
CA GLY A 34 5.39 -13.62 2.67
C GLY A 34 4.96 -12.17 2.94
N GLY A 35 5.91 -11.31 3.27
CA GLY A 35 5.66 -9.90 3.52
C GLY A 35 6.43 -8.99 2.56
N ILE A 36 5.87 -7.84 2.24
CA ILE A 36 6.51 -6.77 1.47
C ILE A 36 6.34 -5.44 2.18
N SER A 37 7.42 -4.69 2.34
CA SER A 37 7.35 -3.28 2.76
C SER A 37 7.09 -2.41 1.55
N VAL A 38 6.14 -1.46 1.68
CA VAL A 38 5.75 -0.58 0.57
C VAL A 38 5.89 0.89 0.96
N HIS A 39 6.39 1.70 0.06
CA HIS A 39 6.46 3.15 0.27
C HIS A 39 5.08 3.78 0.03
N ALA A 40 4.29 3.89 1.09
CA ALA A 40 2.91 4.30 1.06
C ALA A 40 2.48 5.05 2.32
N SER A 41 1.45 5.90 2.20
CA SER A 41 0.61 6.26 3.34
C SER A 41 -0.55 5.26 3.42
N ALA A 42 -0.93 4.83 4.62
CA ALA A 42 -1.99 3.86 4.85
C ALA A 42 -3.03 4.41 5.83
N VAL A 43 -4.30 4.31 5.46
CA VAL A 43 -5.45 4.71 6.28
C VAL A 43 -6.31 3.50 6.57
N ALA A 44 -6.70 3.32 7.83
CA ALA A 44 -7.66 2.31 8.23
C ALA A 44 -9.07 2.92 8.28
N TRP A 45 -10.04 2.26 7.64
CA TRP A 45 -11.45 2.66 7.62
C TRP A 45 -12.35 1.45 7.44
N ARG A 46 -13.46 1.40 8.18
CA ARG A 46 -14.42 0.28 8.16
C ARG A 46 -13.75 -1.10 8.27
N GLY A 47 -12.73 -1.21 9.14
CA GLY A 47 -12.03 -2.47 9.38
C GLY A 47 -11.09 -2.93 8.26
N LYS A 48 -10.79 -2.09 7.28
CA LYS A 48 -9.85 -2.34 6.17
C LYS A 48 -8.78 -1.27 6.09
N ALA A 49 -7.62 -1.59 5.54
CA ALA A 49 -6.55 -0.63 5.25
C ALA A 49 -6.54 -0.28 3.75
N TYR A 50 -6.40 0.99 3.45
CA TYR A 50 -6.24 1.54 2.11
C TYR A 50 -4.85 2.17 2.00
N LEU A 51 -4.07 1.77 1.00
CA LEU A 51 -2.69 2.17 0.85
C LEU A 51 -2.51 3.07 -0.38
N PHE A 52 -1.87 4.19 -0.18
CA PHE A 52 -1.61 5.19 -1.23
C PHE A 52 -0.14 5.25 -1.53
N MET A 53 0.25 4.78 -2.71
CA MET A 53 1.62 4.70 -3.20
C MET A 53 1.92 5.81 -4.21
N GLY A 54 3.18 6.08 -4.45
CA GLY A 54 3.63 7.07 -5.43
C GLY A 54 5.06 7.53 -5.15
N LYS A 55 5.66 8.25 -6.09
CA LYS A 55 6.98 8.85 -5.90
C LYS A 55 6.98 9.81 -4.70
N SER A 56 8.15 10.11 -4.16
CA SER A 56 8.28 11.17 -3.15
C SER A 56 7.70 12.48 -3.70
N GLY A 57 6.94 13.20 -2.88
CA GLY A 57 6.29 14.44 -3.29
C GLY A 57 4.99 14.29 -4.09
N THR A 58 4.54 13.08 -4.43
CA THR A 58 3.28 12.87 -5.19
C THR A 58 2.02 13.28 -4.43
N GLY A 59 2.08 13.43 -3.09
CA GLY A 59 0.92 13.81 -2.29
C GLY A 59 0.27 12.65 -1.52
N LYS A 60 0.99 11.55 -1.26
CA LYS A 60 0.47 10.40 -0.49
C LYS A 60 -0.13 10.81 0.86
N SER A 61 0.64 11.52 1.68
CA SER A 61 0.17 12.02 2.98
C SER A 61 -0.96 13.04 2.84
N THR A 62 -0.95 13.87 1.79
CA THR A 62 -2.05 14.80 1.48
C THR A 62 -3.33 14.03 1.19
N HIS A 63 -3.27 12.99 0.36
CA HIS A 63 -4.43 12.15 0.04
C HIS A 63 -4.94 11.41 1.27
N ALA A 64 -4.04 10.88 2.12
CA ALA A 64 -4.41 10.29 3.40
C ALA A 64 -5.15 11.29 4.31
N VAL A 65 -4.71 12.56 4.36
CA VAL A 65 -5.42 13.63 5.10
C VAL A 65 -6.81 13.89 4.52
N GLN A 66 -7.00 13.86 3.20
CA GLN A 66 -8.34 13.99 2.61
C GLN A 66 -9.24 12.80 3.02
N TRP A 67 -8.71 11.58 3.04
CA TRP A 67 -9.45 10.43 3.55
C TRP A 67 -9.88 10.59 5.01
N LEU A 68 -8.98 11.08 5.89
CA LEU A 68 -9.31 11.34 7.29
C LEU A 68 -10.40 12.40 7.46
N LYS A 69 -10.51 13.36 6.54
CA LYS A 69 -11.57 14.39 6.54
C LYS A 69 -12.90 13.83 6.02
N CYS A 70 -12.88 13.11 4.90
CA CYS A 70 -14.08 12.62 4.23
C CYS A 70 -14.74 11.46 4.97
N PHE A 71 -13.95 10.61 5.64
CA PHE A 71 -14.45 9.35 6.21
C PHE A 71 -14.39 9.36 7.73
N PRO A 72 -15.51 9.59 8.43
CA PRO A 72 -15.57 9.58 9.89
C PRO A 72 -15.08 8.23 10.47
N LYS A 73 -14.35 8.30 11.57
CA LYS A 73 -13.71 7.14 12.25
C LYS A 73 -12.59 6.46 11.45
N SER A 74 -12.14 7.04 10.33
CA SER A 74 -10.89 6.62 9.72
C SER A 74 -9.70 7.04 10.59
N GLU A 75 -8.60 6.31 10.48
CA GLU A 75 -7.38 6.62 11.20
C GLU A 75 -6.15 6.35 10.34
N LEU A 76 -5.13 7.18 10.50
CA LEU A 76 -3.84 6.91 9.86
C LEU A 76 -3.23 5.65 10.49
N LEU A 77 -2.91 4.66 9.68
CA LEU A 77 -2.25 3.42 10.12
C LEU A 77 -0.72 3.57 10.05
N ASN A 78 -0.22 4.14 8.98
CA ASN A 78 1.21 4.43 8.77
C ASN A 78 1.38 5.51 7.69
N ASP A 79 2.45 6.31 7.72
CA ASP A 79 2.69 7.40 6.77
C ASP A 79 4.06 7.31 6.09
N ASP A 80 4.62 6.13 5.86
CA ASP A 80 5.85 5.99 5.07
C ASP A 80 6.08 4.57 4.56
N ASN A 81 6.04 3.58 5.45
CA ASN A 81 6.53 2.26 5.12
C ASN A 81 5.71 1.13 5.76
N PRO A 82 4.38 1.08 5.54
CA PRO A 82 3.58 -0.05 5.99
C PRO A 82 4.08 -1.35 5.36
N THR A 83 3.78 -2.46 6.02
CA THR A 83 4.07 -3.80 5.49
C THR A 83 2.77 -4.48 5.10
N ILE A 84 2.74 -5.09 3.92
CA ILE A 84 1.68 -6.01 3.50
C ILE A 84 2.21 -7.42 3.69
N ARG A 85 1.39 -8.31 4.25
CA ARG A 85 1.71 -9.73 4.40
C ARG A 85 0.55 -10.59 3.96
N MET A 86 0.87 -11.69 3.27
CA MET A 86 -0.12 -12.70 2.94
C MET A 86 -0.32 -13.65 4.11
N GLU A 87 -1.54 -13.75 4.62
CA GLU A 87 -1.92 -14.61 5.74
C GLU A 87 -3.20 -15.39 5.41
N SER A 88 -3.08 -16.69 5.29
CA SER A 88 -4.21 -17.57 4.95
C SER A 88 -5.02 -17.08 3.73
N GLY A 89 -4.31 -16.65 2.67
CA GLY A 89 -4.93 -16.16 1.43
C GLY A 89 -5.50 -14.75 1.49
N ARG A 90 -5.20 -13.98 2.56
CA ARG A 90 -5.63 -12.59 2.71
C ARG A 90 -4.43 -11.66 2.81
N SER A 91 -4.51 -10.53 2.15
CA SER A 91 -3.54 -9.45 2.31
C SER A 91 -3.85 -8.66 3.57
N ILE A 92 -2.90 -8.59 4.50
CA ILE A 92 -3.01 -7.83 5.76
C ILE A 92 -1.97 -6.72 5.76
N ALA A 93 -2.40 -5.49 6.01
CA ALA A 93 -1.52 -4.34 6.15
C ALA A 93 -1.20 -4.09 7.63
N TYR A 94 0.08 -3.88 7.92
CA TYR A 94 0.61 -3.63 9.25
C TYR A 94 1.21 -2.23 9.34
N GLY A 95 0.94 -1.53 10.44
CA GLY A 95 1.73 -0.38 10.85
C GLY A 95 3.15 -0.80 11.23
N THR A 96 4.12 0.08 11.02
CA THR A 96 5.54 -0.17 11.27
C THR A 96 6.16 0.94 12.11
N PRO A 97 7.37 0.75 12.68
CA PRO A 97 8.06 1.78 13.43
C PRO A 97 8.70 2.87 12.55
N TRP A 98 8.49 2.85 11.24
CA TRP A 98 8.95 3.88 10.31
C TRP A 98 7.78 4.74 9.87
N SER A 99 7.93 6.06 10.01
CA SER A 99 6.93 7.04 9.62
C SER A 99 7.59 8.18 8.84
N GLY A 100 6.81 8.84 7.99
CA GLY A 100 7.24 10.00 7.22
C GLY A 100 7.13 11.31 8.02
N LYS A 101 6.54 12.31 7.37
CA LYS A 101 6.37 13.64 7.99
C LYS A 101 5.39 13.63 9.17
N THR A 102 4.42 12.74 9.15
CA THR A 102 3.43 12.60 10.21
C THR A 102 3.83 11.43 11.11
N PRO A 103 4.26 11.67 12.36
CA PRO A 103 4.59 10.59 13.28
C PRO A 103 3.41 9.65 13.49
N CYS A 104 3.56 8.39 13.10
CA CYS A 104 2.52 7.37 13.20
C CYS A 104 3.15 5.99 13.38
N TYR A 105 3.24 5.53 14.62
CA TYR A 105 3.93 4.29 15.01
C TYR A 105 2.93 3.31 15.64
N LYS A 106 1.93 2.89 14.85
CA LYS A 106 0.86 2.02 15.35
C LYS A 106 1.20 0.54 15.20
N ASN A 107 1.14 -0.20 16.29
CA ASN A 107 1.18 -1.67 16.27
C ASN A 107 -0.24 -2.22 16.06
N ARG A 108 -0.76 -2.02 14.85
CA ARG A 108 -2.09 -2.47 14.42
C ARG A 108 -2.02 -3.03 13.00
N CYS A 109 -2.98 -3.88 12.67
CA CYS A 109 -3.13 -4.44 11.34
C CYS A 109 -4.59 -4.49 10.92
N PHE A 110 -4.80 -4.50 9.59
CA PHE A 110 -6.12 -4.60 8.98
C PHE A 110 -6.03 -5.34 7.65
N PRO A 111 -7.07 -6.08 7.25
CA PRO A 111 -7.19 -6.57 5.89
C PRO A 111 -7.06 -5.41 4.89
N VAL A 112 -6.34 -5.63 3.79
CA VAL A 112 -6.19 -4.62 2.75
C VAL A 112 -7.50 -4.50 1.97
N GLY A 113 -8.08 -3.29 1.94
CA GLY A 113 -9.27 -2.96 1.16
C GLY A 113 -8.97 -2.47 -0.26
N GLY A 114 -7.74 -2.02 -0.49
CA GLY A 114 -7.26 -1.59 -1.81
C GLY A 114 -5.91 -0.89 -1.75
N ILE A 115 -5.22 -0.87 -2.89
CA ILE A 115 -3.92 -0.22 -3.06
C ILE A 115 -3.98 0.67 -4.29
N VAL A 116 -3.57 1.93 -4.14
CA VAL A 116 -3.67 2.93 -5.20
C VAL A 116 -2.34 3.63 -5.43
N ARG A 117 -1.92 3.68 -6.68
CA ARG A 117 -0.82 4.53 -7.11
C ARG A 117 -1.33 5.90 -7.50
N LEU A 118 -0.88 6.92 -6.79
CA LEU A 118 -1.24 8.31 -7.05
C LEU A 118 -0.37 8.95 -8.12
N ARG A 119 -0.96 9.79 -8.95
CA ARG A 119 -0.29 10.71 -9.87
C ARG A 119 -0.93 12.08 -9.78
N GLN A 120 -0.13 13.15 -9.75
CA GLN A 120 -0.65 14.51 -9.81
C GLN A 120 -1.18 14.78 -11.22
N ALA A 121 -2.38 15.35 -11.29
CA ALA A 121 -3.06 15.69 -12.54
C ALA A 121 -4.00 16.88 -12.35
N ASP A 122 -4.55 17.38 -13.45
CA ASP A 122 -5.49 18.51 -13.47
C ASP A 122 -6.95 18.09 -13.25
N ALA A 123 -7.20 16.78 -13.16
CA ALA A 123 -8.54 16.22 -12.91
C ALA A 123 -8.43 14.87 -12.18
N ASN A 124 -9.49 14.54 -11.42
CA ASN A 124 -9.59 13.27 -10.74
C ASN A 124 -10.06 12.17 -11.71
N ARG A 125 -9.27 11.13 -11.86
CA ARG A 125 -9.59 9.97 -12.68
C ARG A 125 -9.02 8.69 -12.06
N PHE A 126 -9.87 7.72 -11.80
CA PHE A 126 -9.47 6.40 -11.32
C PHE A 126 -9.44 5.38 -12.46
N VAL A 127 -8.40 4.56 -12.52
CA VAL A 127 -8.27 3.46 -13.46
C VAL A 127 -7.93 2.20 -12.68
N LEU A 128 -8.85 1.23 -12.72
CA LEU A 128 -8.61 -0.08 -12.13
C LEU A 128 -7.51 -0.80 -12.92
N GLN A 129 -6.58 -1.41 -12.19
CA GLN A 129 -5.50 -2.21 -12.74
C GLN A 129 -5.75 -3.68 -12.42
N LYS A 130 -5.51 -4.57 -13.39
CA LYS A 130 -5.69 -6.03 -13.22
C LYS A 130 -4.45 -6.78 -13.64
N ASP A 131 -4.28 -7.97 -13.10
CA ASP A 131 -3.24 -8.91 -13.49
C ASP A 131 -1.83 -8.29 -13.56
N VAL A 132 -1.21 -8.35 -14.71
CA VAL A 132 0.16 -7.84 -14.95
C VAL A 132 0.24 -6.32 -14.76
N ASP A 133 -0.80 -5.57 -15.14
CA ASP A 133 -0.82 -4.12 -14.98
C ASP A 133 -0.88 -3.72 -13.50
N ALA A 134 -1.64 -4.44 -12.69
CA ALA A 134 -1.65 -4.26 -11.24
C ALA A 134 -0.27 -4.55 -10.63
N PHE A 135 0.37 -5.65 -11.04
CA PHE A 135 1.72 -6.00 -10.60
C PHE A 135 2.75 -4.91 -10.96
N ILE A 136 2.76 -4.45 -12.21
CA ILE A 136 3.67 -3.39 -12.69
C ILE A 136 3.40 -2.07 -11.96
N THR A 137 2.15 -1.77 -11.65
CA THR A 137 1.75 -0.56 -10.93
C THR A 137 2.32 -0.52 -9.52
N LEU A 138 2.31 -1.65 -8.79
CA LEU A 138 2.75 -1.71 -7.39
C LEU A 138 4.26 -1.95 -7.23
N LEU A 139 4.88 -2.71 -8.12
CA LEU A 139 6.28 -3.13 -8.03
C LEU A 139 7.27 -1.98 -7.72
N PRO A 140 7.18 -0.77 -8.34
CA PRO A 140 8.11 0.32 -8.06
C PRO A 140 8.07 0.85 -6.63
N GLY A 141 6.96 0.66 -5.93
CA GLY A 141 6.78 1.12 -4.55
C GLY A 141 7.22 0.09 -3.49
N CYS A 142 7.61 -1.11 -3.90
CA CYS A 142 8.07 -2.15 -2.98
C CYS A 142 9.53 -1.91 -2.59
N SER A 143 9.80 -1.91 -1.28
CA SER A 143 11.14 -1.64 -0.70
C SER A 143 11.96 -2.93 -0.66
N ALA A 144 12.41 -3.43 -1.80
CA ALA A 144 13.23 -4.64 -1.89
C ALA A 144 14.46 -4.46 -2.75
N ILE A 145 15.57 -5.11 -2.38
CA ILE A 145 16.79 -5.17 -3.16
C ILE A 145 16.61 -6.25 -4.25
N ARG A 146 16.56 -5.82 -5.51
CA ARG A 146 16.25 -6.70 -6.65
C ARG A 146 17.48 -7.33 -7.32
N LEU A 147 18.65 -7.17 -6.74
CA LEU A 147 19.91 -7.71 -7.28
C LEU A 147 20.12 -9.18 -6.93
N HIS A 148 19.38 -9.73 -5.96
CA HIS A 148 19.53 -11.09 -5.49
C HIS A 148 18.28 -11.90 -5.85
N SER A 149 18.43 -12.94 -6.68
CA SER A 149 17.32 -13.74 -7.24
C SER A 149 16.37 -14.30 -6.17
N TYR A 150 16.91 -14.81 -5.07
CA TYR A 150 16.10 -15.36 -3.99
C TYR A 150 15.19 -14.33 -3.31
N LEU A 151 15.68 -13.10 -3.11
CA LEU A 151 14.87 -11.99 -2.59
C LEU A 151 13.84 -11.53 -3.61
N CYS A 152 14.21 -11.51 -4.90
CA CYS A 152 13.29 -11.17 -5.98
C CYS A 152 12.12 -12.16 -6.07
N ASN A 153 12.38 -13.45 -5.95
CA ASN A 153 11.32 -14.46 -5.99
C ASN A 153 10.31 -14.24 -4.86
N GLY A 154 10.77 -14.09 -3.61
CA GLY A 154 9.89 -13.80 -2.48
C GLY A 154 9.09 -12.51 -2.64
N LEU A 155 9.70 -11.47 -3.24
CA LEU A 155 8.98 -10.23 -3.59
C LEU A 155 7.90 -10.49 -4.64
N TYR A 156 8.24 -11.16 -5.74
CA TYR A 156 7.33 -11.35 -6.86
C TYR A 156 6.17 -12.29 -6.52
N ASP A 157 6.44 -13.36 -5.78
CA ASP A 157 5.41 -14.28 -5.31
C ASP A 157 4.40 -13.57 -4.40
N THR A 158 4.89 -12.87 -3.36
CA THR A 158 4.01 -12.11 -2.45
C THR A 158 3.26 -11.00 -3.15
N LEU A 159 3.89 -10.30 -4.11
CA LEU A 159 3.23 -9.25 -4.87
C LEU A 159 2.15 -9.81 -5.79
N ALA A 160 2.42 -10.94 -6.48
CA ALA A 160 1.44 -11.62 -7.33
C ALA A 160 0.21 -12.08 -6.53
N GLU A 161 0.43 -12.69 -5.35
CA GLU A 161 -0.66 -13.05 -4.45
C GLU A 161 -1.45 -11.82 -3.98
N THR A 162 -0.75 -10.72 -3.65
CA THR A 162 -1.39 -9.48 -3.20
C THR A 162 -2.30 -8.91 -4.28
N VAL A 163 -1.82 -8.76 -5.52
CA VAL A 163 -2.63 -8.17 -6.61
C VAL A 163 -3.81 -9.05 -7.04
N SER A 164 -3.73 -10.35 -6.78
CA SER A 164 -4.84 -11.29 -7.01
C SER A 164 -5.89 -11.24 -5.90
N ALA A 165 -5.53 -10.73 -4.71
CA ALA A 165 -6.39 -10.74 -3.53
C ALA A 165 -7.04 -9.38 -3.22
N VAL A 166 -6.59 -8.27 -3.81
CA VAL A 166 -7.09 -6.93 -3.48
C VAL A 166 -7.24 -6.05 -4.72
N PRO A 167 -8.19 -5.10 -4.74
CA PRO A 167 -8.29 -4.10 -5.80
C PRO A 167 -7.03 -3.24 -5.86
N VAL A 168 -6.53 -3.05 -7.07
CA VAL A 168 -5.40 -2.17 -7.37
C VAL A 168 -5.83 -1.11 -8.37
N GLY A 169 -5.46 0.16 -8.14
CA GLY A 169 -5.79 1.25 -9.04
C GLY A 169 -4.65 2.24 -9.25
N GLU A 170 -4.77 3.00 -10.32
CA GLU A 170 -4.06 4.27 -10.49
C GLU A 170 -5.08 5.42 -10.36
N LEU A 171 -4.71 6.44 -9.60
CA LEU A 171 -5.52 7.64 -9.41
C LEU A 171 -4.71 8.86 -9.88
N ASP A 172 -5.12 9.41 -11.01
CA ASP A 172 -4.78 10.78 -11.37
C ASP A 172 -5.59 11.69 -10.47
N CYS A 173 -4.96 12.61 -9.72
CA CYS A 173 -5.71 13.36 -8.72
C CYS A 173 -5.23 14.78 -8.44
N LEU A 174 -6.21 15.62 -8.11
CA LEU A 174 -6.06 16.86 -7.38
C LEU A 174 -5.88 16.58 -5.88
N PRO A 175 -5.32 17.53 -5.11
CA PRO A 175 -5.20 17.39 -3.65
C PRO A 175 -6.51 17.76 -2.93
N ASP A 176 -7.65 17.19 -3.34
CA ASP A 176 -8.98 17.55 -2.87
C ASP A 176 -9.79 16.36 -2.31
N GLU A 177 -10.95 16.65 -1.74
CA GLU A 177 -11.87 15.65 -1.20
C GLU A 177 -12.49 14.78 -2.30
N GLY A 178 -12.69 15.34 -3.50
CA GLY A 178 -13.23 14.61 -4.64
C GLY A 178 -12.36 13.42 -5.05
N ALA A 179 -11.04 13.57 -4.96
CA ALA A 179 -10.09 12.47 -5.18
C ALA A 179 -10.28 11.35 -4.17
N ALA A 180 -10.46 11.67 -2.89
CA ALA A 180 -10.66 10.68 -1.84
C ALA A 180 -11.99 9.93 -2.00
N LEU A 181 -13.07 10.64 -2.33
CA LEU A 181 -14.39 10.04 -2.57
C LEU A 181 -14.39 9.13 -3.79
N LEU A 182 -13.83 9.58 -4.91
CA LEU A 182 -13.70 8.77 -6.14
C LEU A 182 -12.86 7.50 -5.89
N CYS A 183 -11.77 7.63 -5.15
CA CYS A 183 -10.89 6.54 -4.80
C CYS A 183 -11.62 5.47 -3.98
N GLU A 184 -12.32 5.87 -2.93
CA GLU A 184 -13.07 4.98 -2.06
C GLU A 184 -14.18 4.24 -2.81
N GLU A 185 -15.02 4.98 -3.56
CA GLU A 185 -16.11 4.41 -4.34
C GLU A 185 -15.61 3.35 -5.33
N SER A 186 -14.52 3.65 -6.04
CA SER A 186 -13.93 2.74 -7.04
C SER A 186 -13.38 1.46 -6.41
N LEU A 187 -12.66 1.59 -5.29
CA LEU A 187 -12.08 0.44 -4.58
C LEU A 187 -13.15 -0.42 -3.91
N THR A 188 -14.18 0.19 -3.33
CA THR A 188 -15.25 -0.55 -2.64
C THR A 188 -16.08 -1.37 -3.62
N LYS A 189 -16.44 -0.81 -4.77
CA LYS A 189 -17.15 -1.57 -5.83
C LYS A 189 -16.37 -2.79 -6.29
N GLU A 190 -15.07 -2.64 -6.54
CA GLU A 190 -14.24 -3.76 -7.00
C GLU A 190 -13.98 -4.79 -5.88
N TYR A 191 -13.80 -4.35 -4.64
CA TYR A 191 -13.65 -5.25 -3.51
C TYR A 191 -14.89 -6.12 -3.32
N GLU A 192 -16.10 -5.56 -3.43
CA GLU A 192 -17.36 -6.29 -3.36
C GLU A 192 -17.48 -7.31 -4.50
N TYR A 193 -17.05 -6.95 -5.70
CA TYR A 193 -17.04 -7.88 -6.85
C TYR A 193 -16.11 -9.08 -6.61
N LEU A 194 -14.93 -8.87 -6.05
CA LEU A 194 -13.95 -9.93 -5.78
C LEU A 194 -14.43 -10.93 -4.70
N TYR A 195 -15.11 -10.42 -3.66
CA TYR A 195 -15.49 -11.23 -2.51
C TYR A 195 -16.97 -11.64 -2.45
N ASN A 196 -17.84 -10.99 -3.24
CA ASN A 196 -19.26 -11.31 -3.35
C ASN A 196 -19.72 -11.34 -4.82
N PRO A 197 -19.20 -12.23 -5.66
CA PRO A 197 -19.49 -12.23 -7.11
C PRO A 197 -20.96 -12.52 -7.45
N VAL A 198 -21.75 -13.04 -6.51
CA VAL A 198 -23.16 -13.42 -6.74
C VAL A 198 -24.12 -12.23 -6.79
N SER A 199 -23.72 -11.05 -6.31
CA SER A 199 -24.61 -9.87 -6.23
C SER A 199 -24.83 -9.15 -7.56
N TYR A 200 -24.06 -9.44 -8.60
CA TYR A 200 -24.08 -8.71 -9.89
C TYR A 200 -24.65 -9.49 -11.07
N THR A 201 -25.17 -10.70 -10.88
CA THR A 201 -25.75 -11.52 -11.97
C THR A 201 -27.18 -11.12 -12.40
N HIS A 202 -27.73 -10.02 -11.87
CA HIS A 202 -29.06 -9.51 -12.24
C HIS A 202 -29.04 -8.24 -13.10
N LEU A 203 -28.06 -8.09 -13.98
CA LEU A 203 -28.23 -7.20 -15.12
C LEU A 203 -28.87 -8.03 -16.25
N THR A 204 -30.18 -7.96 -16.30
CA THR A 204 -31.01 -8.50 -17.39
C THR A 204 -30.46 -8.02 -18.74
N LEU A 205 -30.10 -8.98 -19.59
CA LEU A 205 -29.94 -8.72 -21.02
C LEU A 205 -31.29 -8.23 -21.56
N PRO A 206 -31.34 -7.17 -22.37
CA PRO A 206 -32.56 -6.79 -23.06
C PRO A 206 -32.94 -7.93 -23.99
N THR A 207 -34.14 -8.45 -23.82
CA THR A 207 -34.77 -9.42 -24.76
C THR A 207 -34.99 -8.69 -26.08
N ILE A 208 -34.42 -9.21 -27.15
CA ILE A 208 -34.69 -8.78 -28.53
C ILE A 208 -36.06 -9.37 -28.94
#